data_f32f51c55141081b59ae4521ec772f48
#
_entry.id   f32f51c55141081b59ae4521ec772f48
#
_cell.length_a   1.000
_cell.length_b   1.000
_cell.length_c   1.000
_cell.angle_alpha   90.00
_cell.angle_beta   90.00
_cell.angle_gamma   90.00
#
_symmetry.space_group_name_H-M   'P 1'
#
loop_
_entity.id
_entity.type
_entity.pdbx_description
1 polymer ?
#
loop_
_entity_poly.entity_id
_entity_poly.type
_entity_poly.pdbx_seq_one_letter_code
_entity_poly.pdbx_strand_id
1 'polypeptide(L)'
;MKVFYSEEHRKHDPPFEVFDGGLRTPYLENPDRMDRILEAFQQVDWVELCEPKDFGLEPIYAVHDRDYVDFLVSCWTEWLA
;
A
#
# COMPACT_ATOMS: atom_id res chain seq x y z
N MET A 1 -22.43 1.78 0.01
CA MET A 1 -21.26 0.92 0.21
C MET A 1 -20.09 1.74 0.75
N LYS A 2 -19.47 1.29 1.80
CA LYS A 2 -18.31 1.97 2.36
C LYS A 2 -17.04 1.56 1.60
N VAL A 3 -16.25 2.55 1.24
CA VAL A 3 -14.94 2.34 0.61
C VAL A 3 -13.89 3.06 1.45
N PHE A 4 -12.90 2.31 1.93
CA PHE A 4 -11.82 2.86 2.74
C PHE A 4 -10.67 3.29 1.85
N TYR A 5 -10.22 4.53 2.03
CA TYR A 5 -9.17 5.13 1.23
C TYR A 5 -8.24 5.95 2.12
N SER A 6 -6.95 5.91 1.82
CA SER A 6 -5.93 6.70 2.51
C SER A 6 -4.95 7.30 1.51
N GLU A 7 -4.58 8.55 1.72
CA GLU A 7 -3.52 9.22 0.95
C GLU A 7 -2.14 8.58 1.18
N GLU A 8 -1.99 7.76 2.21
CA GLU A 8 -0.74 7.05 2.49
C GLU A 8 -0.28 6.15 1.34
N HIS A 9 -1.19 5.72 0.46
CA HIS A 9 -0.83 4.93 -0.72
C HIS A 9 0.17 5.63 -1.62
N ARG A 10 0.23 6.98 -1.59
CA ARG A 10 1.14 7.76 -2.42
C ARG A 10 2.61 7.54 -2.06
N LYS A 11 2.88 7.02 -0.87
CA LYS A 11 4.23 6.65 -0.45
C LYS A 11 4.79 5.47 -1.24
N HIS A 12 3.93 4.68 -1.86
CA HIS A 12 4.32 3.58 -2.74
C HIS A 12 4.36 4.09 -4.18
N ASP A 13 5.50 4.63 -4.59
CA ASP A 13 5.69 5.21 -5.91
C ASP A 13 7.11 4.92 -6.43
N PRO A 14 7.46 3.65 -6.62
CA PRO A 14 8.76 3.31 -7.19
C PRO A 14 8.87 3.82 -8.63
N PRO A 15 10.05 4.34 -9.03
CA PRO A 15 10.21 4.85 -10.40
C PRO A 15 10.29 3.75 -11.45
N PHE A 16 10.71 2.55 -11.07
CA PHE A 16 10.84 1.41 -11.97
C PHE A 16 10.80 0.11 -11.20
N GLU A 17 10.57 -0.99 -11.92
CA GLU A 17 10.76 -2.33 -11.40
C GLU A 17 11.86 -3.05 -12.19
N VAL A 18 12.46 -4.07 -11.57
CA VAL A 18 13.53 -4.85 -12.17
C VAL A 18 13.05 -6.27 -12.43
N PHE A 19 13.06 -6.67 -13.68
CA PHE A 19 12.77 -8.04 -14.09
C PHE A 19 14.04 -8.90 -14.13
N ASP A 20 13.87 -10.18 -14.39
CA ASP A 20 14.97 -11.12 -14.57
C ASP A 20 15.97 -10.59 -15.60
N GLY A 21 17.27 -10.71 -15.28
CA GLY A 21 18.34 -10.19 -16.12
C GLY A 21 18.62 -8.70 -15.92
N GLY A 22 18.00 -8.05 -14.93
CA GLY A 22 18.28 -6.65 -14.60
C GLY A 22 17.57 -5.64 -15.48
N LEU A 23 16.60 -6.06 -16.27
CA LEU A 23 15.82 -5.16 -17.12
C LEU A 23 14.96 -4.23 -16.26
N ARG A 24 15.13 -2.92 -16.43
CA ARG A 24 14.32 -1.91 -15.75
C ARG A 24 13.13 -1.50 -16.62
N THR A 25 11.95 -1.49 -16.01
CA THR A 25 10.73 -1.04 -16.66
C THR A 25 9.99 -0.06 -15.76
N PRO A 26 9.15 0.84 -16.32
CA PRO A 26 8.32 1.71 -15.49
C PRO A 26 7.45 0.87 -14.55
N TYR A 27 7.33 1.35 -13.30
CA TYR A 27 6.50 0.67 -12.31
C TYR A 27 5.04 1.04 -12.53
N LEU A 28 4.21 0.04 -12.83
CA LEU A 28 2.81 0.27 -13.19
C LEU A 28 1.90 0.43 -11.98
N GLU A 29 2.28 -0.10 -10.83
CA GLU A 29 1.53 0.06 -9.59
C GLU A 29 1.94 1.35 -8.88
N ASN A 30 1.45 2.47 -9.39
CA ASN A 30 1.76 3.79 -8.90
C ASN A 30 0.49 4.51 -8.42
N PRO A 31 0.61 5.70 -7.78
CA PRO A 31 -0.53 6.42 -7.25
C PRO A 31 -1.59 6.80 -8.28
N ASP A 32 -1.25 6.95 -9.55
CA ASP A 32 -2.20 7.34 -10.60
C ASP A 32 -3.35 6.35 -10.73
N ARG A 33 -3.07 5.07 -10.51
CA ARG A 33 -4.10 4.02 -10.55
C ARG A 33 -5.17 4.29 -9.48
N MET A 34 -4.74 4.64 -8.28
CA MET A 34 -5.66 4.94 -7.19
C MET A 34 -6.43 6.22 -7.41
N ASP A 35 -5.79 7.22 -8.01
CA ASP A 35 -6.46 8.48 -8.35
C ASP A 35 -7.62 8.25 -9.32
N ARG A 36 -7.44 7.38 -10.31
CA ARG A 36 -8.49 7.03 -11.27
C ARG A 36 -9.63 6.27 -10.62
N ILE A 37 -9.32 5.34 -9.72
CA ILE A 37 -10.32 4.58 -8.98
C ILE A 37 -11.12 5.52 -8.07
N LEU A 38 -10.45 6.41 -7.36
CA LEU A 38 -11.09 7.37 -6.47
C LEU A 38 -12.03 8.30 -7.25
N GLU A 39 -11.57 8.82 -8.39
CA GLU A 39 -12.39 9.68 -9.25
C GLU A 39 -13.66 8.97 -9.69
N ALA A 40 -13.57 7.70 -10.09
CA ALA A 40 -14.74 6.91 -10.48
C ALA A 40 -15.73 6.76 -9.32
N PHE A 41 -15.25 6.49 -8.11
CA PHE A 41 -16.11 6.38 -6.93
C PHE A 41 -16.76 7.68 -6.53
N GLN A 42 -16.11 8.82 -6.75
CA GLN A 42 -16.67 10.14 -6.43
C GLN A 42 -17.83 10.53 -7.35
N GLN A 43 -17.97 9.89 -8.50
CA GLN A 43 -19.02 10.18 -9.47
C GLN A 43 -20.32 9.41 -9.22
N VAL A 44 -20.34 8.52 -8.24
CA VAL A 44 -21.53 7.73 -7.90
C VAL A 44 -22.02 8.09 -6.49
N ASP A 45 -23.31 7.93 -6.26
CA ASP A 45 -23.94 8.33 -4.99
C ASP A 45 -24.06 7.18 -3.98
N TRP A 46 -23.79 5.95 -4.40
CA TRP A 46 -23.91 4.77 -3.54
C TRP A 46 -22.60 4.39 -2.82
N VAL A 47 -21.56 5.20 -2.97
CA VAL A 47 -20.27 5.01 -2.31
C VAL A 47 -20.06 6.05 -1.24
N GLU A 48 -19.73 5.62 -0.02
CA GLU A 48 -19.30 6.45 1.08
C GLU A 48 -17.77 6.24 1.25
N LEU A 49 -16.99 7.30 1.03
CA LEU A 49 -15.55 7.26 1.25
C LEU A 49 -15.23 7.45 2.73
N CYS A 50 -14.48 6.52 3.29
CA CYS A 50 -14.12 6.52 4.69
C CYS A 50 -12.60 6.49 4.85
N GLU A 51 -12.10 7.12 5.92
CA GLU A 51 -10.70 6.99 6.29
C GLU A 51 -10.51 5.71 7.12
N PRO A 52 -9.45 4.93 6.86
CA PRO A 52 -9.14 3.78 7.69
C PRO A 52 -8.65 4.22 9.07
N LYS A 53 -8.94 3.42 10.08
CA LYS A 53 -8.40 3.61 11.42
C LYS A 53 -7.11 2.82 11.55
N ASP A 54 -6.20 3.32 12.36
CA ASP A 54 -4.99 2.59 12.72
C ASP A 54 -5.32 1.62 13.86
N PHE A 55 -5.30 0.31 13.56
CA PHE A 55 -5.52 -0.75 14.55
C PHE A 55 -4.20 -1.32 15.08
N GLY A 56 -3.07 -0.73 14.72
CA GLY A 56 -1.76 -1.22 15.11
C GLY A 56 -1.40 -2.54 14.42
N LEU A 57 -0.50 -3.29 15.03
CA LEU A 57 0.00 -4.54 14.47
C LEU A 57 -0.79 -5.78 14.92
N GLU A 58 -1.68 -5.67 15.91
CA GLU A 58 -2.39 -6.82 16.46
C GLU A 58 -3.17 -7.63 15.41
N PRO A 59 -3.96 -6.99 14.50
CA PRO A 59 -4.64 -7.76 13.47
C PRO A 59 -3.69 -8.47 12.51
N ILE A 60 -2.50 -7.91 12.30
CA ILE A 60 -1.49 -8.49 11.42
C ILE A 60 -0.86 -9.71 12.09
N TYR A 61 -0.53 -9.61 13.37
CA TYR A 61 -0.01 -10.73 14.14
C TYR A 61 -1.01 -11.88 14.25
N ALA A 62 -2.31 -11.57 14.20
CA ALA A 62 -3.34 -12.60 14.28
C ALA A 62 -3.34 -13.56 13.10
N VAL A 63 -2.84 -13.15 11.92
CA VAL A 63 -2.87 -13.95 10.69
C VAL A 63 -1.48 -14.26 10.12
N HIS A 64 -0.43 -13.65 10.66
CA HIS A 64 0.95 -13.86 10.21
C HIS A 64 1.84 -14.30 11.39
N ASP A 65 2.90 -15.03 11.07
CA ASP A 65 3.90 -15.38 12.06
C ASP A 65 4.57 -14.13 12.63
N ARG A 66 4.75 -14.10 13.94
CA ARG A 66 5.33 -12.96 14.63
C ARG A 66 6.74 -12.64 14.11
N ASP A 67 7.56 -13.66 13.89
CA ASP A 67 8.93 -13.47 13.40
C ASP A 67 8.96 -12.75 12.04
N TYR A 68 8.02 -13.09 11.17
CA TYR A 68 7.91 -12.47 9.86
C TYR A 68 7.52 -10.99 9.96
N VAL A 69 6.53 -10.68 10.80
CA VAL A 69 6.07 -9.31 10.99
C VAL A 69 7.17 -8.47 11.64
N ASP A 70 7.83 -8.99 12.68
CA ASP A 70 8.92 -8.30 13.36
C ASP A 70 10.07 -7.99 12.40
N PHE A 71 10.39 -8.93 11.51
CA PHE A 71 11.37 -8.72 10.44
C PHE A 71 10.96 -7.55 9.55
N LEU A 72 9.71 -7.50 9.08
CA LEU A 72 9.26 -6.42 8.21
C LEU A 72 9.29 -5.05 8.89
N VAL A 73 9.01 -4.99 10.18
CA VAL A 73 9.03 -3.75 10.95
C VAL A 73 10.45 -3.17 11.03
N SER A 74 11.47 -4.01 11.17
CA SER A 74 12.84 -3.58 11.46
C SER A 74 13.81 -3.68 10.28
N CYS A 75 13.45 -4.41 9.21
CA CYS A 75 14.41 -4.77 8.16
C CYS A 75 15.04 -3.56 7.46
N TRP A 76 14.30 -2.50 7.26
CA TRP A 76 14.83 -1.29 6.62
C TRP A 76 15.89 -0.62 7.49
N THR A 77 15.60 -0.46 8.77
CA THR A 77 16.53 0.14 9.71
C THR A 77 17.81 -0.70 9.84
N GLU A 78 17.66 -2.01 9.92
CA GLU A 78 18.80 -2.93 9.99
C GLU A 78 19.64 -2.92 8.72
N TRP A 79 19.01 -2.81 7.57
CA TRP A 79 19.69 -2.72 6.29
C TRP A 79 20.56 -1.48 6.18
N LEU A 80 20.09 -0.35 6.74
CA LEU A 80 20.80 0.92 6.72
C LEU A 80 21.92 1.01 7.76
N ALA A 81 21.95 0.13 8.74
CA ALA A 81 22.94 0.14 9.83
C ALA A 81 24.34 -0.26 9.38
#